data_68aee464de1d2804bc8dcbaf49484e2f
#
_entry.id   68aee464de1d2804bc8dcbaf49484e2f
#
_cell.length_a   1.000
_cell.length_b   1.000
_cell.length_c   1.000
_cell.angle_alpha   90.00
_cell.angle_beta   90.00
_cell.angle_gamma   90.00
#
_symmetry.space_group_name_H-M   'P 1'
#
loop_
_entity.id
_entity.type
_entity.pdbx_description
1 polymer ?
#
loop_
_entity_poly.entity_id
_entity_poly.type
_entity_poly.pdbx_seq_one_letter_code
_entity_poly.pdbx_strand_id
1 'polypeptide(L)'
;MNIKIPRNNNSEMLVYLWKIIDLPSISLYDLLFTISYELFLFPPKKARSLIKSCIKNQLLIIDNENNLKLSLLLENRLKNWQKKRKNDIINKFNDYKSIIHLQNEIKTGLSTNFNNLIKRFIDAGTLNRAAAISNSSYKLNEIDTKKGIIKSKVAGTKEESYIIEIDMNNKFIRHNCHDFASRRATDKKFCKHLIKLFLLLKDKNEDIALFFLNDLVENIDDWDFMI
;
A
#
# COMPACT_ATOMS: atom_id res chain seq x y z
N MET A 1 1.20 2.89 -11.55
CA MET A 1 2.39 2.02 -11.51
C MET A 1 3.28 2.39 -12.69
N ASN A 2 4.38 3.09 -12.45
CA ASN A 2 5.34 3.41 -13.53
C ASN A 2 6.25 2.19 -13.72
N ILE A 3 5.92 1.33 -14.67
CA ILE A 3 6.75 0.17 -15.01
C ILE A 3 7.85 0.68 -15.94
N LYS A 4 8.95 1.17 -15.36
CA LYS A 4 10.16 1.44 -16.14
C LYS A 4 10.77 0.10 -16.59
N ILE A 5 10.77 -0.13 -17.91
CA ILE A 5 11.44 -1.29 -18.51
C ILE A 5 12.96 -1.09 -18.34
N PRO A 6 13.68 -1.99 -17.68
CA PRO A 6 15.11 -1.81 -17.36
C PRO A 6 16.03 -2.15 -18.53
N ARG A 7 15.96 -1.36 -19.62
CA ARG A 7 16.65 -1.63 -20.89
C ARG A 7 18.18 -1.61 -20.81
N ASN A 8 18.75 -1.00 -19.78
CA ASN A 8 20.19 -0.80 -19.65
C ASN A 8 20.86 -1.80 -18.69
N ASN A 9 20.12 -2.73 -18.11
CA ASN A 9 20.65 -3.71 -17.17
C ASN A 9 20.09 -5.11 -17.49
N ASN A 10 20.97 -5.99 -17.97
CA ASN A 10 20.58 -7.34 -18.40
C ASN A 10 19.98 -8.17 -17.25
N SER A 11 20.52 -8.08 -16.04
CA SER A 11 20.01 -8.82 -14.88
C SER A 11 18.60 -8.37 -14.50
N GLU A 12 18.34 -7.06 -14.48
CA GLU A 12 17.01 -6.53 -14.19
C GLU A 12 16.03 -6.80 -15.33
N MET A 13 16.51 -6.76 -16.59
CA MET A 13 15.70 -7.12 -17.74
C MET A 13 15.26 -8.57 -17.67
N LEU A 14 16.14 -9.51 -17.32
CA LEU A 14 15.78 -10.91 -17.14
C LEU A 14 14.77 -11.12 -16.02
N VAL A 15 14.98 -10.53 -14.86
CA VAL A 15 14.00 -10.60 -13.77
C VAL A 15 12.67 -9.99 -14.19
N TYR A 16 12.67 -8.89 -14.96
CA TYR A 16 11.46 -8.28 -15.52
C TYR A 16 10.73 -9.25 -16.46
N LEU A 17 11.46 -9.90 -17.39
CA LEU A 17 10.89 -10.87 -18.32
C LEU A 17 10.27 -12.06 -17.57
N TRP A 18 10.99 -12.64 -16.59
CA TRP A 18 10.50 -13.77 -15.81
C TRP A 18 9.28 -13.44 -14.91
N LYS A 19 9.12 -12.18 -14.52
CA LYS A 19 7.86 -11.72 -13.86
C LYS A 19 6.64 -11.78 -14.77
N ILE A 20 6.83 -11.77 -16.09
CA ILE A 20 5.75 -11.80 -17.08
C ILE A 20 5.55 -13.23 -17.59
N ILE A 21 6.65 -13.93 -17.90
CA ILE A 21 6.65 -15.28 -18.44
C ILE A 21 6.07 -16.28 -17.41
N ASP A 22 6.46 -16.13 -16.14
CA ASP A 22 6.03 -16.97 -15.00
C ASP A 22 6.21 -18.49 -15.19
N LEU A 23 7.27 -18.85 -15.93
CA LEU A 23 7.68 -20.25 -16.15
C LEU A 23 9.06 -20.51 -15.51
N PRO A 24 9.32 -21.76 -15.02
CA PRO A 24 10.63 -22.10 -14.45
C PRO A 24 11.74 -22.10 -15.49
N SER A 25 11.44 -22.52 -16.70
CA SER A 25 12.35 -22.51 -17.86
C SER A 25 11.57 -22.26 -19.15
N ILE A 26 12.26 -21.86 -20.21
CA ILE A 26 11.67 -21.52 -21.51
C ILE A 26 12.65 -21.85 -22.62
N SER A 27 12.15 -22.29 -23.78
CA SER A 27 13.03 -22.52 -24.92
C SER A 27 13.66 -21.23 -25.44
N LEU A 28 14.83 -21.35 -26.08
CA LEU A 28 15.48 -20.20 -26.73
C LEU A 28 14.56 -19.49 -27.73
N TYR A 29 13.81 -20.32 -28.50
CA TYR A 29 12.90 -19.82 -29.53
C TYR A 29 11.74 -19.02 -28.90
N ASP A 30 11.09 -19.59 -27.90
CA ASP A 30 9.94 -18.96 -27.24
C ASP A 30 10.37 -17.69 -26.50
N LEU A 31 11.53 -17.69 -25.83
CA LEU A 31 12.07 -16.47 -25.21
C LEU A 31 12.35 -15.38 -26.24
N LEU A 32 12.93 -15.74 -27.39
CA LEU A 32 13.15 -14.80 -28.49
C LEU A 32 11.83 -14.26 -29.04
N PHE A 33 10.83 -15.14 -29.23
CA PHE A 33 9.50 -14.78 -29.71
C PHE A 33 8.81 -13.83 -28.71
N THR A 34 8.81 -14.18 -27.43
CA THR A 34 8.21 -13.35 -26.38
C THR A 34 8.85 -11.95 -26.33
N ILE A 35 10.17 -11.86 -26.34
CA ILE A 35 10.87 -10.56 -26.30
C ILE A 35 10.51 -9.70 -27.51
N SER A 36 10.46 -10.30 -28.71
CA SER A 36 10.40 -9.55 -29.95
C SER A 36 8.99 -9.31 -30.47
N TYR A 37 8.08 -10.27 -30.31
CA TYR A 37 6.76 -10.27 -30.96
C TYR A 37 5.59 -10.17 -29.99
N GLU A 38 5.72 -10.63 -28.75
CA GLU A 38 4.67 -10.47 -27.73
C GLU A 38 4.85 -9.18 -26.97
N LEU A 39 6.07 -8.91 -26.46
CA LEU A 39 6.35 -7.76 -25.62
C LEU A 39 6.91 -6.55 -26.39
N PHE A 40 7.29 -6.72 -27.65
CA PHE A 40 7.87 -5.68 -28.53
C PHE A 40 9.02 -4.90 -27.86
N LEU A 41 9.84 -5.58 -27.06
CA LEU A 41 10.93 -4.93 -26.31
C LEU A 41 12.14 -4.63 -27.16
N PHE A 42 12.54 -5.60 -28.02
CA PHE A 42 13.66 -5.50 -28.92
C PHE A 42 13.39 -6.20 -30.26
N PRO A 43 13.95 -5.71 -31.37
CA PRO A 43 13.95 -6.44 -32.63
C PRO A 43 14.66 -7.81 -32.47
N PRO A 44 14.31 -8.85 -33.27
CA PRO A 44 14.80 -10.22 -33.10
C PRO A 44 16.35 -10.32 -33.07
N LYS A 45 17.04 -9.53 -33.88
CA LYS A 45 18.52 -9.49 -33.92
C LYS A 45 19.08 -9.02 -32.56
N LYS A 46 18.50 -7.98 -31.98
CA LYS A 46 18.94 -7.43 -30.69
C LYS A 46 18.52 -8.35 -29.53
N ALA A 47 17.33 -8.94 -29.55
CA ALA A 47 16.88 -9.92 -28.58
C ALA A 47 17.79 -11.15 -28.53
N ARG A 48 18.20 -11.68 -29.72
CA ARG A 48 19.15 -12.79 -29.80
C ARG A 48 20.53 -12.42 -29.22
N SER A 49 21.02 -11.21 -29.49
CA SER A 49 22.27 -10.71 -28.91
C SER A 49 22.20 -10.59 -27.39
N LEU A 50 21.06 -10.08 -26.84
CA LEU A 50 20.81 -10.02 -25.41
C LEU A 50 20.84 -11.42 -24.77
N ILE A 51 20.13 -12.40 -25.34
CA ILE A 51 20.08 -13.76 -24.80
C ILE A 51 21.47 -14.38 -24.78
N LYS A 52 22.22 -14.27 -25.89
CA LYS A 52 23.61 -14.77 -25.98
C LYS A 52 24.52 -14.13 -24.92
N SER A 53 24.42 -12.82 -24.75
CA SER A 53 25.17 -12.10 -23.71
C SER A 53 24.79 -12.58 -22.30
N CYS A 54 23.51 -12.82 -22.02
CA CYS A 54 23.07 -13.32 -20.74
C CYS A 54 23.56 -14.75 -20.45
N ILE A 55 23.61 -15.61 -21.44
CA ILE A 55 24.19 -16.97 -21.32
C ILE A 55 25.69 -16.85 -21.04
N LYS A 56 26.43 -16.06 -21.83
CA LYS A 56 27.88 -15.85 -21.64
C LYS A 56 28.22 -15.33 -20.25
N ASN A 57 27.40 -14.45 -19.71
CA ASN A 57 27.58 -13.86 -18.36
C ASN A 57 26.95 -14.69 -17.24
N GLN A 58 26.55 -15.93 -17.51
CA GLN A 58 25.95 -16.86 -16.55
C GLN A 58 24.69 -16.30 -15.81
N LEU A 59 24.01 -15.37 -16.44
CA LEU A 59 22.72 -14.87 -15.96
C LEU A 59 21.56 -15.80 -16.36
N LEU A 60 21.73 -16.47 -17.52
CA LEU A 60 20.89 -17.58 -17.99
C LEU A 60 21.69 -18.85 -18.01
N ILE A 61 21.07 -19.95 -17.61
CA ILE A 61 21.66 -21.29 -17.58
C ILE A 61 20.81 -22.18 -18.48
N ILE A 62 21.46 -23.06 -19.25
CA ILE A 62 20.79 -24.06 -20.06
C ILE A 62 20.57 -25.30 -19.18
N ASP A 63 19.35 -25.80 -19.10
CA ASP A 63 19.01 -27.02 -18.36
C ASP A 63 19.21 -28.29 -19.21
N ASN A 64 18.93 -29.46 -18.63
CA ASN A 64 19.10 -30.75 -19.29
C ASN A 64 18.17 -30.95 -20.49
N GLU A 65 17.09 -30.21 -20.58
CA GLU A 65 16.13 -30.23 -21.69
C GLU A 65 16.43 -29.17 -22.76
N ASN A 66 17.60 -28.54 -22.66
CA ASN A 66 18.03 -27.45 -23.53
C ASN A 66 17.19 -26.17 -23.44
N ASN A 67 16.46 -25.99 -22.33
CA ASN A 67 15.73 -24.78 -22.02
C ASN A 67 16.59 -23.79 -21.23
N LEU A 68 16.22 -22.52 -21.30
CA LEU A 68 16.84 -21.43 -20.57
C LEU A 68 16.13 -21.21 -19.23
N LYS A 69 16.90 -21.11 -18.16
CA LYS A 69 16.42 -20.72 -16.83
C LYS A 69 17.28 -19.61 -16.23
N LEU A 70 16.75 -18.90 -15.28
CA LEU A 70 17.53 -17.90 -14.52
C LEU A 70 18.64 -18.57 -13.73
N SER A 71 19.78 -17.87 -13.57
CA SER A 71 20.77 -18.27 -12.59
C SER A 71 20.17 -18.24 -11.16
N LEU A 72 20.74 -19.03 -10.26
CA LEU A 72 20.25 -19.13 -8.87
C LEU A 72 20.12 -17.76 -8.19
N LEU A 73 21.05 -16.85 -8.45
CA LEU A 73 21.00 -15.48 -7.92
C LEU A 73 19.74 -14.74 -8.38
N LEU A 74 19.43 -14.80 -9.68
CA LEU A 74 18.28 -14.10 -10.26
C LEU A 74 16.96 -14.78 -9.88
N GLU A 75 16.96 -16.11 -9.79
CA GLU A 75 15.81 -16.89 -9.32
C GLU A 75 15.45 -16.51 -7.87
N ASN A 76 16.45 -16.40 -6.99
CA ASN A 76 16.22 -15.95 -5.60
C ASN A 76 15.68 -14.52 -5.55
N ARG A 77 16.17 -13.62 -6.40
CA ARG A 77 15.62 -12.25 -6.51
C ARG A 77 14.15 -12.27 -6.96
N LEU A 78 13.82 -13.12 -7.93
CA LEU A 78 12.45 -13.29 -8.42
C LEU A 78 11.53 -13.84 -7.30
N LYS A 79 11.96 -14.92 -6.61
CA LYS A 79 11.22 -15.51 -5.48
C LYS A 79 10.96 -14.52 -4.35
N ASN A 80 11.96 -13.71 -4.01
CA ASN A 80 11.82 -12.67 -2.99
C ASN A 80 10.82 -11.60 -3.43
N TRP A 81 10.85 -11.18 -4.70
CA TRP A 81 9.87 -10.25 -5.24
C TRP A 81 8.45 -10.85 -5.22
N GLN A 82 8.28 -12.11 -5.64
CA GLN A 82 6.99 -12.81 -5.62
C GLN A 82 6.43 -12.91 -4.20
N LYS A 83 7.27 -13.28 -3.21
CA LYS A 83 6.88 -13.35 -1.81
C LYS A 83 6.43 -11.97 -1.28
N LYS A 84 7.21 -10.93 -1.56
CA LYS A 84 6.84 -9.55 -1.19
C LYS A 84 5.52 -9.14 -1.84
N ARG A 85 5.36 -9.40 -3.15
CA ARG A 85 4.15 -9.07 -3.91
C ARG A 85 2.92 -9.79 -3.36
N LYS A 86 3.05 -11.09 -3.04
CA LYS A 86 1.98 -11.88 -2.42
C LYS A 86 1.54 -11.28 -1.08
N ASN A 87 2.51 -10.96 -0.22
CA ASN A 87 2.21 -10.32 1.07
C ASN A 87 1.54 -8.96 0.90
N ASP A 88 2.02 -8.12 -0.03
CA ASP A 88 1.40 -6.82 -0.33
C ASP A 88 -0.06 -6.97 -0.81
N ILE A 89 -0.33 -7.99 -1.63
CA ILE A 89 -1.71 -8.28 -2.10
C ILE A 89 -2.58 -8.76 -0.94
N ILE A 90 -2.10 -9.70 -0.11
CA ILE A 90 -2.84 -10.22 1.05
C ILE A 90 -3.16 -9.08 2.03
N ASN A 91 -2.17 -8.24 2.34
CA ASN A 91 -2.37 -7.11 3.24
C ASN A 91 -3.41 -6.13 2.69
N LYS A 92 -3.32 -5.78 1.41
CA LYS A 92 -4.32 -4.92 0.76
C LYS A 92 -5.72 -5.53 0.74
N PHE A 93 -5.81 -6.85 0.52
CA PHE A 93 -7.09 -7.55 0.55
C PHE A 93 -7.71 -7.55 1.94
N ASN A 94 -6.91 -7.78 3.00
CA ASN A 94 -7.38 -7.73 4.38
C ASN A 94 -7.82 -6.31 4.75
N ASP A 95 -7.03 -5.29 4.37
CA ASP A 95 -7.39 -3.87 4.57
C ASP A 95 -8.73 -3.54 3.89
N TYR A 96 -8.95 -4.05 2.67
CA TYR A 96 -10.17 -3.82 1.92
C TYR A 96 -11.38 -4.55 2.52
N LYS A 97 -11.18 -5.79 3.00
CA LYS A 97 -12.23 -6.59 3.66
C LYS A 97 -12.76 -5.91 4.92
N SER A 98 -11.88 -5.37 5.77
CA SER A 98 -12.27 -4.64 6.99
C SER A 98 -13.15 -3.43 6.67
N ILE A 99 -12.88 -2.74 5.56
CA ILE A 99 -13.66 -1.56 5.16
C ILE A 99 -14.99 -1.93 4.53
N ILE A 100 -15.06 -3.00 3.72
CA ILE A 100 -16.34 -3.52 3.22
C ILE A 100 -17.24 -3.93 4.38
N HIS A 101 -16.67 -4.59 5.40
CA HIS A 101 -17.41 -4.95 6.60
C HIS A 101 -17.99 -3.72 7.28
N LEU A 102 -17.17 -2.70 7.51
CA LEU A 102 -17.61 -1.43 8.08
C LEU A 102 -18.71 -0.75 7.24
N GLN A 103 -18.56 -0.73 5.91
CA GLN A 103 -19.57 -0.15 5.02
C GLN A 103 -20.91 -0.89 5.09
N ASN A 104 -20.87 -2.22 5.18
CA ASN A 104 -22.06 -3.04 5.30
C ASN A 104 -22.72 -2.84 6.66
N GLU A 105 -21.97 -2.81 7.76
CA GLU A 105 -22.49 -2.51 9.10
C GLU A 105 -23.14 -1.12 9.17
N ILE A 106 -22.52 -0.11 8.54
CA ILE A 106 -23.10 1.24 8.46
C ILE A 106 -24.41 1.23 7.67
N LYS A 107 -24.52 0.44 6.60
CA LYS A 107 -25.73 0.36 5.75
C LYS A 107 -26.86 -0.44 6.40
N THR A 108 -26.53 -1.52 7.09
CA THR A 108 -27.54 -2.44 7.67
C THR A 108 -28.08 -1.99 9.03
N GLY A 109 -27.51 -0.92 9.61
CA GLY A 109 -27.90 -0.43 10.93
C GLY A 109 -27.48 -1.35 12.09
N LEU A 110 -26.77 -2.46 11.81
CA LEU A 110 -26.11 -3.31 12.79
C LEU A 110 -24.82 -2.60 13.24
N SER A 111 -24.99 -1.65 14.14
CA SER A 111 -23.94 -0.68 14.42
C SER A 111 -23.32 -0.97 15.78
N THR A 112 -22.01 -1.25 15.76
CA THR A 112 -21.18 -1.13 16.95
C THR A 112 -21.11 0.35 17.37
N ASN A 113 -20.84 0.62 18.63
CA ASN A 113 -20.72 2.00 19.13
C ASN A 113 -19.66 2.79 18.31
N PHE A 114 -18.56 2.17 17.93
CA PHE A 114 -17.51 2.75 17.07
C PHE A 114 -18.06 3.27 15.73
N ASN A 115 -18.86 2.46 15.04
CA ASN A 115 -19.41 2.81 13.73
C ASN A 115 -20.34 4.03 13.79
N ASN A 116 -21.11 4.15 14.86
CA ASN A 116 -21.99 5.31 15.09
C ASN A 116 -21.18 6.58 15.32
N LEU A 117 -20.14 6.49 16.11
CA LEU A 117 -19.29 7.64 16.43
C LEU A 117 -18.51 8.12 15.21
N ILE A 118 -17.79 7.23 14.54
CA ILE A 118 -16.95 7.61 13.40
C ILE A 118 -17.78 8.15 12.22
N LYS A 119 -19.02 7.68 12.06
CA LYS A 119 -19.95 8.11 11.00
C LYS A 119 -20.22 9.62 11.02
N ARG A 120 -20.12 10.26 12.17
CA ARG A 120 -20.30 11.72 12.30
C ARG A 120 -19.21 12.52 11.58
N PHE A 121 -18.04 11.94 11.42
CA PHE A 121 -16.84 12.59 10.86
C PHE A 121 -16.54 12.22 9.42
N ILE A 122 -17.28 11.28 8.80
CA ILE A 122 -16.95 10.73 7.49
C ILE A 122 -18.05 10.95 6.45
N ASP A 123 -17.64 10.93 5.18
CA ASP A 123 -18.52 10.74 4.04
C ASP A 123 -18.14 9.43 3.27
N ALA A 124 -19.09 8.93 2.46
CA ALA A 124 -18.90 7.66 1.73
C ALA A 124 -17.68 7.70 0.79
N GLY A 125 -17.42 8.82 0.14
CA GLY A 125 -16.29 8.98 -0.76
C GLY A 125 -14.95 8.97 -0.03
N THR A 126 -14.90 9.50 1.19
CA THR A 126 -13.67 9.53 1.99
C THR A 126 -13.36 8.16 2.60
N LEU A 127 -14.37 7.40 2.96
CA LEU A 127 -14.20 6.03 3.45
C LEU A 127 -13.57 5.13 2.38
N ASN A 128 -14.04 5.21 1.13
CA ASN A 128 -13.45 4.47 0.01
C ASN A 128 -11.97 4.83 -0.24
N ARG A 129 -11.63 6.11 -0.09
CA ARG A 129 -10.24 6.57 -0.22
C ARG A 129 -9.35 6.11 0.94
N ALA A 130 -9.91 5.97 2.15
CA ALA A 130 -9.20 5.40 3.30
C ALA A 130 -8.85 3.92 3.08
N ALA A 131 -9.74 3.17 2.40
CA ALA A 131 -9.51 1.77 2.02
C ALA A 131 -8.25 1.56 1.18
N ALA A 132 -7.95 2.52 0.30
CA ALA A 132 -6.79 2.43 -0.58
C ALA A 132 -5.44 2.63 0.13
N ILE A 133 -5.43 3.05 1.41
CA ILE A 133 -4.21 3.28 2.17
C ILE A 133 -3.81 1.99 2.89
N SER A 134 -2.59 1.52 2.66
CA SER A 134 -2.05 0.34 3.36
C SER A 134 -1.77 0.63 4.83
N ASN A 135 -2.01 -0.37 5.70
CA ASN A 135 -1.64 -0.32 7.12
C ASN A 135 -0.12 -0.07 7.30
N SER A 136 0.71 -0.61 6.41
CA SER A 136 2.16 -0.43 6.42
C SER A 136 2.61 1.02 6.14
N SER A 137 1.71 1.89 5.64
CA SER A 137 2.00 3.31 5.45
C SER A 137 1.99 4.09 6.76
N TYR A 138 1.49 3.50 7.86
CA TYR A 138 1.39 4.15 9.15
C TYR A 138 2.50 3.73 10.10
N LYS A 139 3.14 4.71 10.73
CA LYS A 139 4.00 4.53 11.89
C LYS A 139 3.32 5.17 13.09
N LEU A 140 2.76 4.34 13.98
CA LEU A 140 2.21 4.80 15.25
C LEU A 140 3.38 5.04 16.21
N ASN A 141 3.64 6.32 16.51
CA ASN A 141 4.78 6.73 17.32
C ASN A 141 4.44 6.71 18.82
N GLU A 142 3.23 7.19 19.16
CA GLU A 142 2.76 7.29 20.54
C GLU A 142 1.24 7.06 20.56
N ILE A 143 0.77 6.23 21.48
CA ILE A 143 -0.64 6.07 21.86
C ILE A 143 -0.66 5.97 23.37
N ASP A 144 -1.13 7.00 24.04
CA ASP A 144 -1.20 7.08 25.49
C ASP A 144 -2.56 7.59 25.91
N THR A 145 -3.42 6.67 26.35
CA THR A 145 -4.78 7.00 26.83
C THR A 145 -4.77 7.75 28.15
N LYS A 146 -3.72 7.59 29.00
CA LYS A 146 -3.64 8.34 30.26
C LYS A 146 -3.33 9.82 30.02
N LYS A 147 -2.50 10.07 29.00
CA LYS A 147 -2.19 11.45 28.56
C LYS A 147 -3.18 11.96 27.51
N GLY A 148 -4.06 11.12 26.99
CA GLY A 148 -4.98 11.50 25.93
C GLY A 148 -4.29 11.85 24.61
N ILE A 149 -3.17 11.20 24.27
CA ILE A 149 -2.34 11.58 23.11
C ILE A 149 -2.23 10.44 22.12
N ILE A 150 -2.38 10.78 20.82
CA ILE A 150 -2.00 9.93 19.69
C ILE A 150 -1.07 10.71 18.78
N LYS A 151 0.10 10.13 18.46
CA LYS A 151 1.03 10.65 17.44
C LYS A 151 1.34 9.59 16.41
N SER A 152 1.16 9.93 15.14
CA SER A 152 1.39 9.03 14.01
C SER A 152 2.03 9.77 12.83
N LYS A 153 2.83 9.04 12.05
CA LYS A 153 3.30 9.46 10.74
C LYS A 153 2.71 8.57 9.67
N VAL A 154 2.33 9.16 8.56
CA VAL A 154 1.77 8.46 7.39
C VAL A 154 2.65 8.71 6.19
N ALA A 155 3.06 7.68 5.47
CA ALA A 155 3.82 7.84 4.23
C ALA A 155 2.98 8.62 3.20
N GLY A 156 3.51 9.75 2.74
CA GLY A 156 2.90 10.59 1.72
C GLY A 156 3.12 10.03 0.31
N THR A 157 2.49 10.67 -0.68
CA THR A 157 2.72 10.39 -2.11
C THR A 157 4.01 11.01 -2.64
N LYS A 158 4.54 12.00 -1.95
CA LYS A 158 5.85 12.62 -2.14
C LYS A 158 6.78 12.17 -1.02
N GLU A 159 8.04 12.55 -1.05
CA GLU A 159 9.06 12.13 -0.06
C GLU A 159 8.74 12.54 1.39
N GLU A 160 7.85 13.51 1.60
CA GLU A 160 7.45 13.96 2.92
C GLU A 160 6.33 13.11 3.53
N SER A 161 6.50 12.76 4.80
CA SER A 161 5.47 12.07 5.58
C SER A 161 4.45 13.06 6.13
N TYR A 162 3.18 12.67 6.13
CA TYR A 162 2.14 13.40 6.86
C TYR A 162 2.22 13.10 8.36
N ILE A 163 1.95 14.11 9.17
CA ILE A 163 1.89 14.00 10.63
C ILE A 163 0.43 14.01 11.05
N ILE A 164 0.09 13.18 12.03
CA ILE A 164 -1.19 13.21 12.74
C ILE A 164 -0.87 13.29 14.22
N GLU A 165 -1.43 14.29 14.88
CA GLU A 165 -1.38 14.46 16.32
C GLU A 165 -2.78 14.73 16.84
N ILE A 166 -3.20 13.98 17.86
CA ILE A 166 -4.48 14.14 18.55
C ILE A 166 -4.15 14.32 20.02
N ASP A 167 -4.63 15.40 20.63
CA ASP A 167 -4.43 15.71 22.04
C ASP A 167 -5.77 16.07 22.68
N MET A 168 -6.26 15.18 23.54
CA MET A 168 -7.55 15.35 24.22
C MET A 168 -7.51 16.45 25.29
N ASN A 169 -6.37 16.61 25.98
CA ASN A 169 -6.27 17.60 27.05
C ASN A 169 -6.29 19.04 26.50
N ASN A 170 -5.60 19.22 25.36
CA ASN A 170 -5.56 20.50 24.67
C ASN A 170 -6.61 20.62 23.57
N LYS A 171 -7.48 19.60 23.41
CA LYS A 171 -8.62 19.58 22.48
C LYS A 171 -8.23 19.92 21.04
N PHE A 172 -7.17 19.30 20.49
CA PHE A 172 -6.83 19.54 19.09
C PHE A 172 -6.55 18.25 18.30
N ILE A 173 -6.82 18.33 16.99
CA ILE A 173 -6.33 17.42 15.96
C ILE A 173 -5.46 18.23 15.01
N ARG A 174 -4.17 17.88 14.92
CA ARG A 174 -3.23 18.46 13.97
C ARG A 174 -2.93 17.48 12.85
N HIS A 175 -3.05 17.94 11.58
CA HIS A 175 -2.71 17.12 10.43
C HIS A 175 -2.43 17.95 9.19
N ASN A 176 -1.32 17.67 8.50
CA ASN A 176 -0.77 18.49 7.42
C ASN A 176 -1.06 17.96 6.00
N CYS A 177 -2.02 17.03 5.77
CA CYS A 177 -2.36 16.64 4.40
C CYS A 177 -3.24 17.70 3.71
N HIS A 178 -3.10 17.83 2.40
CA HIS A 178 -3.82 18.81 1.60
C HIS A 178 -5.36 18.74 1.77
N ASP A 179 -5.97 17.54 1.76
CA ASP A 179 -7.44 17.39 1.92
C ASP A 179 -7.91 17.87 3.31
N PHE A 180 -7.09 17.67 4.35
CA PHE A 180 -7.40 18.16 5.69
C PHE A 180 -7.27 19.68 5.77
N ALA A 181 -6.16 20.20 5.30
CA ALA A 181 -5.87 21.64 5.34
C ALA A 181 -6.85 22.48 4.51
N SER A 182 -7.26 21.99 3.33
CA SER A 182 -8.09 22.77 2.40
C SER A 182 -9.58 22.84 2.77
N ARG A 183 -10.11 21.85 3.51
CA ARG A 183 -11.55 21.78 3.80
C ARG A 183 -11.95 21.03 5.05
N ARG A 184 -11.26 19.90 5.38
CA ARG A 184 -11.72 19.02 6.45
C ARG A 184 -11.55 19.63 7.83
N ALA A 185 -10.51 20.42 8.03
CA ALA A 185 -10.28 21.13 9.28
C ALA A 185 -11.45 22.09 9.57
N THR A 186 -11.85 22.90 8.58
CA THR A 186 -12.97 23.85 8.72
C THR A 186 -14.30 23.16 9.00
N ASP A 187 -14.56 22.04 8.33
CA ASP A 187 -15.84 21.29 8.47
C ASP A 187 -15.85 20.37 9.72
N LYS A 188 -14.74 20.31 10.47
CA LYS A 188 -14.51 19.34 11.56
C LYS A 188 -14.80 17.91 11.13
N LYS A 189 -14.33 17.55 9.91
CA LYS A 189 -14.47 16.22 9.31
C LYS A 189 -13.12 15.53 9.14
N PHE A 190 -13.16 14.21 9.12
CA PHE A 190 -11.94 13.42 8.92
C PHE A 190 -11.57 13.32 7.44
N CYS A 191 -10.28 13.49 7.15
CA CYS A 191 -9.71 13.08 5.88
C CYS A 191 -9.48 11.55 5.86
N LYS A 192 -9.15 11.01 4.68
CA LYS A 192 -8.86 9.58 4.51
C LYS A 192 -7.78 9.04 5.48
N HIS A 193 -6.82 9.87 5.86
CA HIS A 193 -5.74 9.47 6.77
C HIS A 193 -6.24 9.34 8.21
N LEU A 194 -7.04 10.27 8.71
CA LEU A 194 -7.64 10.18 10.04
C LEU A 194 -8.60 8.99 10.14
N ILE A 195 -9.43 8.76 9.12
CA ILE A 195 -10.30 7.58 9.09
C ILE A 195 -9.47 6.30 9.20
N LYS A 196 -8.42 6.17 8.37
CA LYS A 196 -7.56 4.98 8.40
C LYS A 196 -6.86 4.81 9.75
N LEU A 197 -6.43 5.90 10.38
CA LEU A 197 -5.85 5.85 11.74
C LEU A 197 -6.84 5.26 12.74
N PHE A 198 -8.09 5.74 12.79
CA PHE A 198 -9.10 5.23 13.70
C PHE A 198 -9.48 3.77 13.42
N LEU A 199 -9.49 3.34 12.15
CA LEU A 199 -9.65 1.94 11.78
C LEU A 199 -8.50 1.07 12.30
N LEU A 200 -7.25 1.55 12.17
CA LEU A 200 -6.08 0.86 12.71
C LEU A 200 -6.10 0.76 14.25
N LEU A 201 -6.59 1.80 14.93
CA LEU A 201 -6.76 1.79 16.37
C LEU A 201 -7.83 0.77 16.77
N LYS A 202 -8.96 0.75 16.07
CA LYS A 202 -10.03 -0.25 16.27
C LYS A 202 -9.50 -1.67 16.12
N ASP A 203 -8.77 -1.95 15.04
CA ASP A 203 -8.21 -3.27 14.76
C ASP A 203 -7.20 -3.73 15.83
N LYS A 204 -6.49 -2.79 16.46
CA LYS A 204 -5.54 -3.07 17.55
C LYS A 204 -6.23 -3.21 18.91
N ASN A 205 -7.08 -2.28 19.22
CA ASN A 205 -7.87 -2.22 20.46
C ASN A 205 -9.03 -1.22 20.27
N GLU A 206 -10.25 -1.74 20.16
CA GLU A 206 -11.45 -0.92 19.94
C GLU A 206 -11.71 0.07 21.09
N ASP A 207 -11.38 -0.28 22.33
CA ASP A 207 -11.58 0.60 23.50
C ASP A 207 -10.76 1.88 23.38
N ILE A 208 -9.55 1.80 22.85
CA ILE A 208 -8.71 2.97 22.60
C ILE A 208 -9.36 3.87 21.55
N ALA A 209 -9.84 3.29 20.46
CA ALA A 209 -10.50 4.06 19.39
C ALA A 209 -11.78 4.73 19.91
N LEU A 210 -12.57 4.01 20.71
CA LEU A 210 -13.78 4.51 21.35
C LEU A 210 -13.50 5.64 22.34
N PHE A 211 -12.44 5.51 23.14
CA PHE A 211 -12.04 6.52 24.12
C PHE A 211 -11.84 7.89 23.48
N PHE A 212 -11.07 7.95 22.38
CA PHE A 212 -10.84 9.21 21.65
C PHE A 212 -12.08 9.68 20.86
N LEU A 213 -12.83 8.76 20.24
CA LEU A 213 -14.02 9.15 19.46
C LEU A 213 -15.17 9.66 20.33
N ASN A 214 -15.37 9.10 21.53
CA ASN A 214 -16.40 9.58 22.45
C ASN A 214 -16.15 11.02 22.86
N ASP A 215 -14.93 11.33 23.29
CA ASP A 215 -14.59 12.70 23.68
C ASP A 215 -14.72 13.69 22.51
N LEU A 216 -14.28 13.27 21.30
CA LEU A 216 -14.45 14.06 20.09
C LEU A 216 -15.91 14.34 19.75
N VAL A 217 -16.80 13.35 19.94
CA VAL A 217 -18.22 13.50 19.64
C VAL A 217 -18.94 14.35 20.67
N GLU A 218 -18.60 14.16 21.95
CA GLU A 218 -19.25 14.85 23.07
C GLU A 218 -18.83 16.33 23.15
N ASN A 219 -17.58 16.63 22.77
CA ASN A 219 -16.98 17.95 22.94
C ASN A 219 -16.52 18.57 21.61
N ILE A 220 -17.15 18.24 20.48
CA ILE A 220 -16.70 18.64 19.14
C ILE A 220 -16.52 20.14 18.97
N ASP A 221 -17.32 20.94 19.64
CA ASP A 221 -17.28 22.40 19.55
C ASP A 221 -16.02 22.98 20.18
N ASP A 222 -15.48 22.31 21.20
CA ASP A 222 -14.26 22.71 21.90
C ASP A 222 -12.98 22.25 21.18
N TRP A 223 -13.10 21.34 20.22
CA TRP A 223 -11.94 20.78 19.50
C TRP A 223 -11.48 21.66 18.33
N ASP A 224 -10.20 21.94 18.29
CA ASP A 224 -9.54 22.62 17.17
C ASP A 224 -8.97 21.62 16.17
N PHE A 225 -9.34 21.80 14.90
CA PHE A 225 -8.79 21.04 13.78
C PHE A 225 -7.79 21.94 13.05
N MET A 226 -6.46 21.69 13.26
CA MET A 226 -5.38 22.58 12.83
C MET A 226 -4.37 21.90 11.91
N ILE A 227 -3.59 22.72 11.20
CA ILE A 227 -2.55 22.29 10.27
C ILE A 227 -1.19 22.22 10.96
#